data_a22451e48eea69430aa89d81ab722b68
#
_entry.id   a22451e48eea69430aa89d81ab722b68
#
_cell.length_a   1.000
_cell.length_b   1.000
_cell.length_c   1.000
_cell.angle_alpha   90.00
_cell.angle_beta   90.00
_cell.angle_gamma   90.00
#
_symmetry.space_group_name_H-M   'P 1'
#
loop_
_entity.id
_entity.type
_entity.pdbx_description
1 polymer ?
#
loop_
_entity_poly.entity_id
_entity_poly.type
_entity_poly.pdbx_seq_one_letter_code
_entity_poly.pdbx_strand_id
1 'polypeptide(L)'
;DLIVTGVQTCALPISLPLATTLEKRYKQLGGRVQYRAKVEKILVEDRRAVGVRLVNGSEQRADVVVSAADGYTTIFKMLDGKFAGKKIREQYATWQPFRPVMYVGAGVNRTFPDYPYSVEGNAFQLPHPVVMAGEEHKILPIRIRNEDPAFAPAGKTVLTSAIYTRYDFWKALECDRAAYEAEKEKVAAAYIAALEQIWPGIAAQVEMIDISTPLTFERYTGNLQGSITGWKLTPKQATRKSMSQITGA
;
A
#
# COMPACT_ATOMS: atom_id res chain seq x y z
N ASP A 1 3.03 24.24 10.85
CA ASP A 1 3.19 23.78 9.45
C ASP A 1 3.21 22.25 9.41
N LEU A 2 2.35 21.65 8.62
CA LEU A 2 2.30 20.20 8.40
C LEU A 2 3.22 19.85 7.24
N ILE A 3 4.25 19.01 7.50
CA ILE A 3 5.08 18.45 6.42
C ILE A 3 4.45 17.12 6.02
N VAL A 4 3.88 17.06 4.85
CA VAL A 4 3.36 15.82 4.25
C VAL A 4 4.45 15.21 3.39
N THR A 5 5.03 14.09 3.84
CA THR A 5 5.89 13.28 2.98
C THR A 5 4.98 12.55 1.99
N GLY A 6 5.13 12.88 0.71
CA GLY A 6 4.25 12.39 -0.33
C GLY A 6 4.20 10.87 -0.40
N VAL A 7 3.09 10.31 -0.01
CA VAL A 7 2.68 8.97 -0.39
C VAL A 7 2.01 9.11 -1.76
N GLN A 8 2.74 8.73 -2.80
CA GLN A 8 2.11 8.50 -4.10
C GLN A 8 1.40 7.16 -4.01
N THR A 9 0.22 7.16 -3.41
CA THR A 9 -0.70 6.04 -3.55
C THR A 9 -1.10 5.97 -5.01
N CYS A 10 -1.30 4.78 -5.56
CA CYS A 10 -2.16 4.58 -6.73
C CYS A 10 -3.54 5.11 -6.33
N ALA A 11 -3.67 6.43 -6.35
CA ALA A 11 -4.92 7.08 -6.02
C ALA A 11 -5.88 6.75 -7.16
N LEU A 12 -6.85 5.93 -6.84
CA LEU A 12 -8.04 5.81 -7.67
C LEU A 12 -8.55 7.22 -7.95
N PRO A 13 -9.15 7.51 -9.11
CA PRO A 13 -9.67 8.84 -9.45
C PRO A 13 -10.48 9.50 -8.34
N ILE A 14 -11.15 8.71 -7.51
CA ILE A 14 -11.95 9.18 -6.35
C ILE A 14 -11.06 9.69 -5.20
N SER A 15 -9.91 9.07 -4.93
CA SER A 15 -9.06 9.41 -3.78
C SER A 15 -8.26 10.69 -4.00
N LEU A 16 -7.80 10.94 -5.21
CA LEU A 16 -7.04 12.15 -5.54
C LEU A 16 -7.86 13.44 -5.40
N PRO A 17 -9.10 13.54 -5.92
CA PRO A 17 -9.97 14.70 -5.69
C PRO A 17 -10.22 14.96 -4.20
N LEU A 18 -10.42 13.92 -3.39
CA LEU A 18 -10.59 14.07 -1.95
C LEU A 18 -9.30 14.64 -1.31
N ALA A 19 -8.15 14.06 -1.62
CA ALA A 19 -6.87 14.53 -1.09
C ALA A 19 -6.58 15.98 -1.49
N THR A 20 -6.80 16.34 -2.76
CA THR A 20 -6.60 17.71 -3.26
C THR A 20 -7.59 18.71 -2.65
N THR A 21 -8.82 18.28 -2.37
CA THR A 21 -9.82 19.12 -1.68
C THR A 21 -9.40 19.40 -0.24
N LEU A 22 -8.92 18.37 0.48
CA LEU A 22 -8.40 18.52 1.83
C LEU A 22 -7.16 19.43 1.85
N GLU A 23 -6.24 19.23 0.92
CA GLU A 23 -5.06 20.10 0.77
C GLU A 23 -5.45 21.55 0.51
N LYS A 24 -6.38 21.79 -0.42
CA LYS A 24 -6.89 23.13 -0.72
C LYS A 24 -7.47 23.80 0.54
N ARG A 25 -8.29 23.07 1.30
CA ARG A 25 -8.87 23.57 2.54
C ARG A 25 -7.82 23.86 3.59
N TYR A 26 -6.82 22.97 3.74
CA TYR A 26 -5.72 23.16 4.67
C TYR A 26 -4.93 24.44 4.34
N LYS A 27 -4.61 24.66 3.06
CA LYS A 27 -3.92 25.89 2.60
C LYS A 27 -4.75 27.15 2.83
N GLN A 28 -6.09 27.10 2.62
CA GLN A 28 -7.00 28.21 2.92
C GLN A 28 -7.01 28.59 4.40
N LEU A 29 -6.75 27.63 5.28
CA LEU A 29 -6.62 27.85 6.72
C LEU A 29 -5.23 28.36 7.16
N GLY A 30 -4.34 28.65 6.21
CA GLY A 30 -2.99 29.14 6.47
C GLY A 30 -1.93 28.04 6.59
N GLY A 31 -2.30 26.78 6.40
CA GLY A 31 -1.37 25.66 6.42
C GLY A 31 -0.45 25.64 5.20
N ARG A 32 0.74 25.04 5.35
CA ARG A 32 1.73 24.85 4.28
C ARG A 32 1.92 23.37 4.00
N VAL A 33 1.96 23.00 2.72
CA VAL A 33 2.25 21.64 2.27
C VAL A 33 3.56 21.68 1.49
N GLN A 34 4.52 20.85 1.90
CA GLN A 34 5.80 20.71 1.22
C GLN A 34 5.91 19.28 0.65
N TYR A 35 5.92 19.18 -0.66
CA TYR A 35 6.15 17.92 -1.36
C TYR A 35 7.65 17.61 -1.47
N ARG A 36 7.96 16.32 -1.73
CA ARG A 36 9.34 15.83 -1.86
C ARG A 36 10.21 16.12 -0.64
N ALA A 37 9.58 16.27 0.52
CA ALA A 37 10.20 16.57 1.81
C ALA A 37 10.20 15.32 2.70
N LYS A 38 11.03 14.32 2.35
CA LYS A 38 11.14 13.09 3.13
C LYS A 38 11.79 13.39 4.48
N VAL A 39 11.06 13.12 5.56
CA VAL A 39 11.58 13.23 6.93
C VAL A 39 12.50 12.04 7.21
N GLU A 40 13.71 12.33 7.67
CA GLU A 40 14.70 11.36 8.10
C GLU A 40 14.62 11.12 9.62
N LYS A 41 14.54 12.23 10.40
CA LYS A 41 14.57 12.20 11.86
C LYS A 41 13.54 13.12 12.47
N ILE A 42 13.03 12.73 13.63
CA ILE A 42 12.32 13.64 14.55
C ILE A 42 13.36 14.16 15.54
N LEU A 43 13.50 15.47 15.61
CA LEU A 43 14.43 16.15 16.53
C LEU A 43 13.83 16.15 17.93
N VAL A 44 14.61 15.69 18.90
CA VAL A 44 14.17 15.62 20.29
C VAL A 44 15.21 16.30 21.19
N GLU A 45 14.76 17.25 21.98
CA GLU A 45 15.52 17.96 23.03
C GLU A 45 14.75 17.81 24.35
N ASP A 46 15.43 17.52 25.43
CA ASP A 46 14.84 17.35 26.78
C ASP A 46 13.57 16.47 26.80
N ARG A 47 13.60 15.36 26.04
CA ARG A 47 12.48 14.41 25.87
C ARG A 47 11.25 15.00 25.16
N ARG A 48 11.37 16.13 24.53
CA ARG A 48 10.31 16.79 23.76
C ARG A 48 10.67 16.82 22.29
N ALA A 49 9.72 16.47 21.42
CA ALA A 49 9.88 16.66 19.98
C ALA A 49 9.85 18.16 19.67
N VAL A 50 10.89 18.65 18.99
CA VAL A 50 11.09 20.09 18.70
C VAL A 50 11.17 20.39 17.20
N GLY A 51 10.96 19.38 16.36
CA GLY A 51 11.00 19.54 14.91
C GLY A 51 11.36 18.26 14.17
N VAL A 52 11.70 18.41 12.92
CA VAL A 52 12.10 17.31 12.03
C VAL A 52 13.33 17.68 11.22
N ARG A 53 14.14 16.68 10.84
CA ARG A 53 15.21 16.80 9.86
C ARG A 53 14.82 16.04 8.60
N LEU A 54 14.98 16.69 7.45
CA LEU A 54 14.75 16.10 6.14
C LEU A 54 16.01 15.35 5.65
N VAL A 55 15.83 14.44 4.68
CA VAL A 55 16.93 13.67 4.07
C VAL A 55 18.01 14.59 3.44
N ASN A 56 17.64 15.77 2.98
CA ASN A 56 18.59 16.77 2.46
C ASN A 56 19.38 17.51 3.55
N GLY A 57 19.20 17.14 4.82
CA GLY A 57 19.87 17.74 5.98
C GLY A 57 19.20 19.00 6.54
N SER A 58 18.21 19.57 5.86
CA SER A 58 17.51 20.75 6.39
C SER A 58 16.64 20.39 7.60
N GLU A 59 16.57 21.30 8.57
CA GLU A 59 15.76 21.13 9.76
C GLU A 59 14.59 22.12 9.79
N GLN A 60 13.48 21.67 10.31
CA GLN A 60 12.31 22.49 10.54
C GLN A 60 11.87 22.35 11.99
N ARG A 61 11.81 23.45 12.71
CA ARG A 61 11.41 23.53 14.11
C ARG A 61 9.90 23.67 14.22
N ALA A 62 9.32 23.06 15.26
CA ALA A 62 7.90 23.11 15.57
C ALA A 62 7.67 22.85 17.06
N ASP A 63 6.61 23.42 17.60
CA ASP A 63 6.19 23.20 19.00
C ASP A 63 5.56 21.82 19.19
N VAL A 64 4.97 21.25 18.14
CA VAL A 64 4.34 19.93 18.12
C VAL A 64 4.70 19.22 16.82
N VAL A 65 5.06 17.95 16.92
CA VAL A 65 5.30 17.07 15.77
C VAL A 65 4.26 15.95 15.78
N VAL A 66 3.49 15.85 14.69
CA VAL A 66 2.52 14.77 14.48
C VAL A 66 3.04 13.86 13.38
N SER A 67 3.33 12.60 13.70
CA SER A 67 3.70 11.61 12.72
C SER A 67 2.48 10.81 12.30
N ALA A 68 2.10 10.92 11.03
CA ALA A 68 1.11 10.06 10.38
C ALA A 68 1.78 8.99 9.49
N ALA A 69 3.10 8.81 9.63
CA ALA A 69 3.86 7.77 8.95
C ALA A 69 3.69 6.41 9.65
N ASP A 70 4.20 5.35 9.03
CA ASP A 70 4.22 4.01 9.62
C ASP A 70 4.87 4.01 11.02
N GLY A 71 4.27 3.25 11.94
CA GLY A 71 4.71 3.22 13.34
C GLY A 71 6.14 2.68 13.51
N TYR A 72 6.54 1.66 12.75
CA TYR A 72 7.91 1.14 12.79
C TYR A 72 8.90 2.20 12.30
N THR A 73 8.60 2.83 11.20
CA THR A 73 9.42 3.91 10.63
C THR A 73 9.53 5.09 11.59
N THR A 74 8.44 5.52 12.22
CA THR A 74 8.45 6.60 13.21
C THR A 74 9.31 6.23 14.43
N ILE A 75 9.03 5.08 15.03
CA ILE A 75 9.64 4.69 16.31
C ILE A 75 11.11 4.27 16.14
N PHE A 76 11.40 3.41 15.15
CA PHE A 76 12.72 2.79 15.06
C PHE A 76 13.66 3.47 14.07
N LYS A 77 13.13 4.17 13.05
CA LYS A 77 13.97 4.90 12.08
C LYS A 77 14.07 6.38 12.42
N MET A 78 12.93 7.10 12.61
CA MET A 78 12.96 8.54 12.85
C MET A 78 13.35 8.91 14.27
N LEU A 79 13.03 8.07 15.27
CA LEU A 79 13.37 8.26 16.69
C LEU A 79 14.50 7.32 17.18
N ASP A 80 15.15 6.56 16.29
CA ASP A 80 16.24 5.59 16.58
C ASP A 80 15.86 4.53 17.63
N GLY A 81 14.58 4.29 17.85
CA GLY A 81 14.10 3.37 18.89
C GLY A 81 14.36 3.86 20.33
N LYS A 82 14.86 5.08 20.54
CA LYS A 82 15.26 5.60 21.85
C LYS A 82 14.13 5.61 22.87
N PHE A 83 12.90 5.82 22.40
CA PHE A 83 11.70 5.91 23.24
C PHE A 83 10.85 4.64 23.21
N ALA A 84 11.32 3.58 22.53
CA ALA A 84 10.62 2.30 22.47
C ALA A 84 10.87 1.50 23.75
N GLY A 85 9.88 1.45 24.63
CA GLY A 85 9.91 0.63 25.84
C GLY A 85 9.85 -0.89 25.50
N LYS A 86 10.09 -1.73 26.51
CA LYS A 86 10.11 -3.21 26.38
C LYS A 86 8.86 -3.74 25.67
N LYS A 87 7.69 -3.26 26.05
CA LYS A 87 6.39 -3.69 25.48
C LYS A 87 6.31 -3.40 23.97
N ILE A 88 6.73 -2.21 23.53
CA ILE A 88 6.72 -1.82 22.10
C ILE A 88 7.67 -2.71 21.32
N ARG A 89 8.90 -2.92 21.82
CA ARG A 89 9.89 -3.80 21.18
C ARG A 89 9.39 -5.22 21.06
N GLU A 90 8.77 -5.76 22.12
CA GLU A 90 8.19 -7.10 22.13
C GLU A 90 7.04 -7.20 21.11
N GLN A 91 6.19 -6.19 20.99
CA GLN A 91 5.11 -6.16 20.01
C GLN A 91 5.65 -6.23 18.57
N TYR A 92 6.62 -5.40 18.24
CA TYR A 92 7.23 -5.41 16.90
C TYR A 92 8.04 -6.69 16.61
N ALA A 93 8.53 -7.37 17.64
CA ALA A 93 9.23 -8.65 17.48
C ALA A 93 8.29 -9.85 17.34
N THR A 94 7.09 -9.80 17.92
CA THR A 94 6.21 -10.98 18.02
C THR A 94 4.89 -10.85 17.26
N TRP A 95 4.44 -9.63 16.99
CA TRP A 95 3.20 -9.42 16.25
C TRP A 95 3.47 -9.50 14.75
N GLN A 96 2.55 -10.11 14.03
CA GLN A 96 2.65 -10.20 12.58
C GLN A 96 1.92 -9.03 11.91
N PRO A 97 2.55 -8.34 10.95
CA PRO A 97 1.82 -7.43 10.10
C PRO A 97 0.73 -8.19 9.32
N PHE A 98 -0.30 -7.47 8.95
CA PHE A 98 -1.29 -8.04 8.04
C PHE A 98 -0.58 -8.48 6.76
N ARG A 99 -1.02 -9.62 6.23
CA ARG A 99 -0.36 -10.21 5.06
C ARG A 99 -0.33 -9.20 3.90
N PRO A 100 0.83 -8.93 3.30
CA PRO A 100 0.93 -8.01 2.20
C PRO A 100 0.24 -8.57 0.95
N VAL A 101 -0.07 -7.68 0.02
CA VAL A 101 -0.64 -8.03 -1.27
C VAL A 101 0.29 -7.58 -2.40
N MET A 102 0.23 -8.27 -3.52
CA MET A 102 0.53 -7.68 -4.81
C MET A 102 -0.77 -7.12 -5.39
N TYR A 103 -0.69 -5.96 -6.00
CA TYR A 103 -1.83 -5.31 -6.63
C TYR A 103 -1.64 -5.35 -8.14
N VAL A 104 -2.59 -6.00 -8.83
CA VAL A 104 -2.57 -6.14 -10.27
C VAL A 104 -3.67 -5.27 -10.86
N GLY A 105 -3.32 -4.43 -11.81
CA GLY A 105 -4.24 -3.65 -12.62
C GLY A 105 -4.13 -4.06 -14.09
N ALA A 106 -5.25 -4.40 -14.72
CA ALA A 106 -5.31 -4.73 -16.14
C ALA A 106 -6.34 -3.83 -16.86
N GLY A 107 -5.91 -3.15 -17.91
CA GLY A 107 -6.78 -2.44 -18.84
C GLY A 107 -7.20 -3.39 -19.96
N VAL A 108 -8.50 -3.55 -20.14
CA VAL A 108 -9.06 -4.49 -21.13
C VAL A 108 -9.99 -3.79 -22.10
N ASN A 109 -9.91 -4.17 -23.38
CA ASN A 109 -10.80 -3.69 -24.44
C ASN A 109 -12.11 -4.49 -24.43
N ARG A 110 -12.84 -4.37 -23.31
CA ARG A 110 -14.11 -5.06 -23.05
C ARG A 110 -14.90 -4.32 -21.99
N THR A 111 -16.23 -4.35 -22.07
CA THR A 111 -17.15 -3.92 -21.03
C THR A 111 -17.77 -5.12 -20.31
N PHE A 112 -18.27 -4.91 -19.10
CA PHE A 112 -18.85 -5.95 -18.24
C PHE A 112 -20.26 -5.50 -17.74
N PRO A 113 -21.25 -5.37 -18.63
CA PRO A 113 -22.56 -4.87 -18.25
C PRO A 113 -23.33 -5.81 -17.31
N ASP A 114 -23.05 -7.12 -17.36
CA ASP A 114 -23.73 -8.14 -16.56
C ASP A 114 -23.16 -8.23 -15.12
N TYR A 115 -22.09 -7.50 -14.82
CA TYR A 115 -21.48 -7.48 -13.49
C TYR A 115 -21.87 -6.19 -12.76
N PRO A 116 -22.65 -6.30 -11.67
CA PRO A 116 -22.97 -5.13 -10.87
C PRO A 116 -21.71 -4.56 -10.21
N TYR A 117 -21.73 -3.27 -9.95
CA TYR A 117 -20.69 -2.65 -9.15
C TYR A 117 -20.58 -3.31 -7.76
N SER A 118 -19.38 -3.63 -7.36
CA SER A 118 -19.08 -4.14 -6.03
C SER A 118 -17.88 -3.44 -5.42
N VAL A 119 -18.06 -2.83 -4.24
CA VAL A 119 -17.00 -2.16 -3.49
C VAL A 119 -15.86 -3.13 -3.14
N GLU A 120 -16.21 -4.36 -2.74
CA GLU A 120 -15.26 -5.40 -2.35
C GLU A 120 -14.67 -6.15 -3.57
N GLY A 121 -15.32 -6.06 -4.73
CA GLY A 121 -15.02 -6.86 -5.89
C GLY A 121 -15.72 -8.22 -5.87
N ASN A 122 -15.41 -9.05 -6.86
CA ASN A 122 -15.95 -10.40 -7.01
C ASN A 122 -14.84 -11.44 -6.79
N ALA A 123 -15.15 -12.53 -6.10
CA ALA A 123 -14.23 -13.65 -5.92
C ALA A 123 -14.58 -14.75 -6.95
N PHE A 124 -13.70 -14.96 -7.93
CA PHE A 124 -13.88 -15.95 -8.97
C PHE A 124 -13.12 -17.23 -8.60
N GLN A 125 -13.85 -18.34 -8.49
CA GLN A 125 -13.25 -19.66 -8.38
C GLN A 125 -12.63 -20.04 -9.73
N LEU A 126 -11.33 -20.35 -9.74
CA LEU A 126 -10.65 -20.80 -10.96
C LEU A 126 -10.86 -22.30 -11.18
N PRO A 127 -11.21 -22.74 -12.39
CA PRO A 127 -11.24 -24.17 -12.77
C PRO A 127 -9.90 -24.87 -12.51
N HIS A 128 -8.80 -24.20 -12.82
CA HIS A 128 -7.44 -24.69 -12.56
C HIS A 128 -6.68 -23.63 -11.75
N PRO A 129 -6.02 -24.04 -10.65
CA PRO A 129 -5.19 -23.12 -9.88
C PRO A 129 -4.08 -22.49 -10.72
N VAL A 130 -3.72 -21.25 -10.42
CA VAL A 130 -2.57 -20.58 -11.03
C VAL A 130 -1.50 -20.28 -9.96
N VAL A 131 -0.24 -20.32 -10.36
CA VAL A 131 0.88 -20.00 -9.49
C VAL A 131 1.34 -18.57 -9.77
N MET A 132 1.34 -17.71 -8.75
CA MET A 132 1.84 -16.34 -8.81
C MET A 132 2.73 -16.07 -7.60
N ALA A 133 3.93 -15.53 -7.82
CA ALA A 133 4.91 -15.24 -6.77
C ALA A 133 5.16 -16.44 -5.83
N GLY A 134 5.28 -17.66 -6.40
CA GLY A 134 5.55 -18.88 -5.69
C GLY A 134 4.40 -19.44 -4.83
N GLU A 135 3.18 -18.94 -5.00
CA GLU A 135 1.99 -19.42 -4.28
C GLU A 135 0.87 -19.82 -5.25
N GLU A 136 0.15 -20.87 -4.87
CA GLU A 136 -1.01 -21.37 -5.63
C GLU A 136 -2.27 -20.56 -5.28
N HIS A 137 -2.99 -20.09 -6.29
CA HIS A 137 -4.23 -19.34 -6.14
C HIS A 137 -5.37 -20.08 -6.84
N LYS A 138 -6.42 -20.42 -6.07
CA LYS A 138 -7.65 -21.09 -6.52
C LYS A 138 -8.81 -20.12 -6.70
N ILE A 139 -8.68 -18.93 -6.11
CA ILE A 139 -9.66 -17.86 -6.16
C ILE A 139 -8.95 -16.60 -6.59
N LEU A 140 -9.52 -15.91 -7.59
CA LEU A 140 -9.03 -14.61 -8.03
C LEU A 140 -10.02 -13.52 -7.59
N PRO A 141 -9.63 -12.63 -6.67
CA PRO A 141 -10.44 -11.47 -6.33
C PRO A 141 -10.29 -10.44 -7.44
N ILE A 142 -11.39 -10.07 -8.10
CA ILE A 142 -11.38 -9.07 -9.18
C ILE A 142 -12.39 -7.99 -8.88
N ARG A 143 -11.95 -6.75 -8.89
CA ARG A 143 -12.82 -5.59 -8.88
C ARG A 143 -12.88 -5.03 -10.30
N ILE A 144 -14.08 -5.06 -10.86
CA ILE A 144 -14.40 -4.52 -12.18
C ILE A 144 -14.72 -3.04 -11.99
N ARG A 145 -13.90 -2.16 -12.56
CA ARG A 145 -14.04 -0.70 -12.40
C ARG A 145 -15.01 -0.14 -13.42
N ASN A 146 -16.28 -0.38 -13.18
CA ASN A 146 -17.40 0.10 -14.01
C ASN A 146 -18.29 1.14 -13.29
N GLU A 147 -17.86 1.59 -12.10
CA GLU A 147 -18.60 2.56 -11.28
C GLU A 147 -18.47 4.02 -11.76
N ASP A 148 -17.39 4.32 -12.46
CA ASP A 148 -17.11 5.69 -12.92
C ASP A 148 -16.47 5.63 -14.32
N PRO A 149 -17.04 6.32 -15.31
CA PRO A 149 -16.49 6.36 -16.67
C PRO A 149 -15.10 6.99 -16.76
N ALA A 150 -14.63 7.67 -15.71
CA ALA A 150 -13.26 8.21 -15.65
C ALA A 150 -12.18 7.14 -15.46
N PHE A 151 -12.54 5.89 -15.12
CA PHE A 151 -11.56 4.81 -14.94
C PHE A 151 -10.98 4.29 -16.25
N ALA A 152 -11.75 4.31 -17.34
CA ALA A 152 -11.29 3.80 -18.63
C ALA A 152 -11.95 4.56 -19.79
N PRO A 153 -11.36 4.58 -20.98
CA PRO A 153 -12.02 5.07 -22.19
C PRO A 153 -13.31 4.29 -22.50
N ALA A 154 -14.20 4.92 -23.27
CA ALA A 154 -15.45 4.28 -23.69
C ALA A 154 -15.21 2.90 -24.34
N GLY A 155 -15.98 1.91 -23.97
CA GLY A 155 -15.86 0.53 -24.45
C GLY A 155 -14.78 -0.30 -23.74
N LYS A 156 -14.02 0.27 -22.81
CA LYS A 156 -12.96 -0.39 -22.07
C LYS A 156 -13.24 -0.44 -20.57
N THR A 157 -12.54 -1.30 -19.87
CA THR A 157 -12.66 -1.45 -18.41
C THR A 157 -11.30 -1.68 -17.78
N VAL A 158 -11.12 -1.19 -16.55
CA VAL A 158 -9.99 -1.56 -15.69
C VAL A 158 -10.43 -2.64 -14.72
N LEU A 159 -9.68 -3.73 -14.69
CA LEU A 159 -9.79 -4.80 -13.71
C LEU A 159 -8.67 -4.64 -12.68
N THR A 160 -9.02 -4.75 -11.39
CA THR A 160 -8.00 -4.65 -10.33
C THR A 160 -8.14 -5.81 -9.35
N SER A 161 -7.00 -6.34 -8.89
CA SER A 161 -6.93 -7.46 -7.96
C SER A 161 -5.91 -7.20 -6.87
N ALA A 162 -6.31 -7.40 -5.62
CA ALA A 162 -5.40 -7.43 -4.48
C ALA A 162 -5.17 -8.90 -4.10
N ILE A 163 -4.03 -9.44 -4.46
CA ILE A 163 -3.71 -10.85 -4.31
C ILE A 163 -2.70 -11.01 -3.19
N TYR A 164 -3.01 -11.81 -2.18
CA TYR A 164 -2.07 -12.07 -1.07
C TYR A 164 -0.79 -12.70 -1.58
N THR A 165 0.32 -12.25 -1.01
CA THR A 165 1.66 -12.74 -1.32
C THR A 165 2.56 -12.72 -0.09
N ARG A 166 3.81 -13.14 -0.21
CA ARG A 166 4.80 -13.09 0.87
C ARG A 166 5.79 -11.96 0.63
N TYR A 167 6.04 -11.19 1.68
CA TYR A 167 7.03 -10.12 1.63
C TYR A 167 8.46 -10.66 1.37
N ASP A 168 8.84 -11.73 2.07
CA ASP A 168 10.18 -12.33 1.98
C ASP A 168 10.51 -12.86 0.57
N PHE A 169 9.50 -13.36 -0.14
CA PHE A 169 9.65 -13.76 -1.54
C PHE A 169 10.12 -12.60 -2.43
N TRP A 170 9.43 -11.47 -2.35
CA TRP A 170 9.80 -10.27 -3.10
C TRP A 170 11.07 -9.61 -2.60
N LYS A 171 11.34 -9.66 -1.30
CA LYS A 171 12.55 -9.12 -0.68
C LYS A 171 13.81 -9.83 -1.13
N ALA A 172 13.73 -11.13 -1.36
CA ALA A 172 14.84 -11.90 -1.91
C ALA A 172 15.25 -11.44 -3.34
N LEU A 173 14.33 -10.84 -4.08
CA LEU A 173 14.58 -10.33 -5.45
C LEU A 173 15.01 -8.85 -5.47
N GLU A 174 15.01 -8.15 -4.34
CA GLU A 174 15.21 -6.70 -4.28
C GLU A 174 16.54 -6.23 -4.90
N CYS A 175 17.61 -7.01 -4.70
CA CYS A 175 18.95 -6.66 -5.18
C CYS A 175 19.21 -7.12 -6.63
N ASP A 176 18.34 -7.93 -7.21
CA ASP A 176 18.40 -8.38 -8.60
C ASP A 176 17.23 -7.82 -9.40
N ARG A 177 17.45 -6.67 -10.02
CA ARG A 177 16.42 -5.97 -10.80
C ARG A 177 15.89 -6.82 -11.96
N ALA A 178 16.75 -7.60 -12.61
CA ALA A 178 16.35 -8.42 -13.75
C ALA A 178 15.43 -9.58 -13.28
N ALA A 179 15.81 -10.28 -12.21
CA ALA A 179 14.99 -11.32 -11.62
C ALA A 179 13.65 -10.77 -11.07
N TYR A 180 13.67 -9.59 -10.47
CA TYR A 180 12.46 -8.93 -9.97
C TYR A 180 11.47 -8.59 -11.10
N GLU A 181 11.93 -8.00 -12.20
CA GLU A 181 11.06 -7.68 -13.34
C GLU A 181 10.60 -8.96 -14.05
N ALA A 182 11.47 -9.95 -14.23
CA ALA A 182 11.07 -11.24 -14.81
C ALA A 182 9.99 -11.95 -13.99
N GLU A 183 10.04 -11.84 -12.67
CA GLU A 183 8.99 -12.41 -11.81
C GLU A 183 7.66 -11.64 -11.95
N LYS A 184 7.69 -10.31 -12.10
CA LYS A 184 6.49 -9.52 -12.41
C LYS A 184 5.87 -9.95 -13.74
N GLU A 185 6.70 -10.20 -14.76
CA GLU A 185 6.23 -10.71 -16.06
C GLU A 185 5.55 -12.09 -15.94
N LYS A 186 6.12 -13.01 -15.12
CA LYS A 186 5.48 -14.30 -14.84
C LYS A 186 4.13 -14.13 -14.14
N VAL A 187 4.06 -13.25 -13.15
CA VAL A 187 2.79 -12.92 -12.45
C VAL A 187 1.78 -12.34 -13.44
N ALA A 188 2.20 -11.44 -14.34
CA ALA A 188 1.34 -10.88 -15.38
C ALA A 188 0.77 -11.97 -16.29
N ALA A 189 1.62 -12.87 -16.79
CA ALA A 189 1.21 -13.98 -17.65
C ALA A 189 0.23 -14.93 -16.92
N ALA A 190 0.52 -15.28 -15.67
CA ALA A 190 -0.35 -16.12 -14.84
C ALA A 190 -1.70 -15.45 -14.55
N TYR A 191 -1.71 -14.14 -14.31
CA TYR A 191 -2.93 -13.37 -14.10
C TYR A 191 -3.80 -13.35 -15.37
N ILE A 192 -3.20 -13.09 -16.54
CA ILE A 192 -3.91 -13.13 -17.83
C ILE A 192 -4.48 -14.53 -18.08
N ALA A 193 -3.71 -15.59 -17.81
CA ALA A 193 -4.19 -16.96 -17.92
C ALA A 193 -5.36 -17.27 -16.97
N ALA A 194 -5.36 -16.69 -15.78
CA ALA A 194 -6.49 -16.78 -14.84
C ALA A 194 -7.73 -16.05 -15.36
N LEU A 195 -7.56 -14.84 -15.91
CA LEU A 195 -8.67 -14.11 -16.56
C LEU A 195 -9.27 -14.90 -17.73
N GLU A 196 -8.43 -15.56 -18.53
CA GLU A 196 -8.87 -16.37 -19.67
C GLU A 196 -9.73 -17.56 -19.22
N GLN A 197 -9.47 -18.14 -18.04
CA GLN A 197 -10.31 -19.20 -17.48
C GLN A 197 -11.70 -18.68 -17.07
N ILE A 198 -11.80 -17.42 -16.65
CA ILE A 198 -13.06 -16.79 -16.21
C ILE A 198 -13.85 -16.27 -17.41
N TRP A 199 -13.15 -15.63 -18.33
CA TRP A 199 -13.74 -15.00 -19.52
C TRP A 199 -12.95 -15.40 -20.79
N PRO A 200 -13.30 -16.49 -21.44
CA PRO A 200 -12.61 -16.93 -22.65
C PRO A 200 -12.49 -15.84 -23.70
N GLY A 201 -11.30 -15.69 -24.28
CA GLY A 201 -10.96 -14.67 -25.26
C GLY A 201 -10.51 -13.33 -24.67
N ILE A 202 -10.49 -13.17 -23.34
CA ILE A 202 -10.08 -11.91 -22.71
C ILE A 202 -8.57 -11.64 -22.85
N ALA A 203 -7.75 -12.69 -22.96
CA ALA A 203 -6.29 -12.54 -23.07
C ALA A 203 -5.91 -11.66 -24.27
N ALA A 204 -6.61 -11.79 -25.40
CA ALA A 204 -6.41 -10.97 -26.59
C ALA A 204 -6.93 -9.52 -26.44
N GLN A 205 -7.69 -9.23 -25.39
CA GLN A 205 -8.28 -7.92 -25.10
C GLN A 205 -7.52 -7.15 -24.02
N VAL A 206 -6.51 -7.77 -23.38
CA VAL A 206 -5.65 -7.08 -22.42
C VAL A 206 -4.70 -6.14 -23.17
N GLU A 207 -4.84 -4.84 -22.95
CA GLU A 207 -4.02 -3.81 -23.59
C GLU A 207 -2.89 -3.32 -22.67
N MET A 208 -3.07 -3.42 -21.37
CA MET A 208 -2.05 -3.03 -20.40
C MET A 208 -2.19 -3.85 -19.12
N ILE A 209 -1.06 -4.07 -18.46
CA ILE A 209 -1.03 -4.69 -17.13
C ILE A 209 0.05 -4.00 -16.29
N ASP A 210 -0.28 -3.71 -15.04
CA ASP A 210 0.67 -3.20 -14.04
C ASP A 210 0.62 -4.03 -12.77
N ILE A 211 1.80 -4.24 -12.15
CA ILE A 211 1.92 -5.01 -10.93
C ILE A 211 2.71 -4.21 -9.89
N SER A 212 2.05 -3.91 -8.78
CA SER A 212 2.65 -3.35 -7.60
C SER A 212 2.87 -4.44 -6.56
N THR A 213 4.11 -4.65 -6.16
CA THR A 213 4.51 -5.67 -5.18
C THR A 213 4.56 -5.08 -3.76
N PRO A 214 4.73 -5.89 -2.71
CA PRO A 214 4.96 -5.38 -1.36
C PRO A 214 6.15 -4.41 -1.25
N LEU A 215 7.20 -4.58 -2.06
CA LEU A 215 8.33 -3.63 -2.11
C LEU A 215 7.92 -2.28 -2.71
N THR A 216 6.98 -2.28 -3.65
CA THR A 216 6.41 -1.04 -4.18
C THR A 216 5.66 -0.30 -3.07
N PHE A 217 4.82 -1.01 -2.30
CA PHE A 217 4.12 -0.41 -1.17
C PHE A 217 5.10 0.11 -0.11
N GLU A 218 6.08 -0.70 0.30
CA GLU A 218 7.09 -0.26 1.28
C GLU A 218 7.84 0.99 0.81
N ARG A 219 8.25 1.02 -0.45
CA ARG A 219 8.98 2.16 -1.03
C ARG A 219 8.18 3.46 -1.00
N TYR A 220 6.88 3.40 -1.32
CA TYR A 220 6.04 4.59 -1.41
C TYR A 220 5.40 5.00 -0.09
N THR A 221 5.09 4.06 0.79
CA THR A 221 4.37 4.34 2.04
C THR A 221 5.26 4.30 3.28
N GLY A 222 6.40 3.60 3.21
CA GLY A 222 7.24 3.32 4.37
C GLY A 222 6.64 2.28 5.33
N ASN A 223 5.51 1.66 4.97
CA ASN A 223 4.84 0.66 5.81
C ASN A 223 5.70 -0.58 5.99
N LEU A 224 5.74 -1.08 7.22
CA LEU A 224 6.49 -2.28 7.58
C LEU A 224 6.10 -3.45 6.68
N GLN A 225 7.10 -4.00 5.95
CA GLN A 225 6.93 -5.13 5.02
C GLN A 225 5.85 -4.91 3.95
N GLY A 226 5.61 -3.66 3.56
CA GLY A 226 4.58 -3.33 2.57
C GLY A 226 3.15 -3.66 3.02
N SER A 227 2.91 -3.80 4.31
CA SER A 227 1.58 -4.09 4.86
C SER A 227 0.60 -2.97 4.54
N ILE A 228 -0.61 -3.34 4.11
CA ILE A 228 -1.64 -2.37 3.71
C ILE A 228 -2.56 -1.94 4.85
N THR A 229 -2.61 -2.72 5.96
CA THR A 229 -3.57 -2.51 7.06
C THR A 229 -2.98 -2.61 8.47
N GLY A 230 -1.65 -2.65 8.62
CA GLY A 230 -0.99 -2.73 9.93
C GLY A 230 -0.91 -4.16 10.48
N TRP A 231 -1.38 -4.38 11.73
CA TRP A 231 -1.21 -5.66 12.42
C TRP A 231 -2.32 -6.66 12.14
N LYS A 232 -1.96 -7.95 12.00
CA LYS A 232 -2.91 -9.04 11.99
C LYS A 232 -3.48 -9.21 13.39
N LEU A 233 -4.79 -8.97 13.53
CA LEU A 233 -5.49 -9.15 14.81
C LEU A 233 -5.75 -10.62 15.09
N THR A 234 -5.22 -11.12 16.20
CA THR A 234 -5.61 -12.41 16.76
C THR A 234 -6.65 -12.20 17.87
N PRO A 235 -7.47 -13.23 18.24
CA PRO A 235 -8.42 -13.11 19.34
C PRO A 235 -7.78 -12.61 20.65
N LYS A 236 -6.54 -13.06 20.96
CA LYS A 236 -5.79 -12.61 22.14
C LYS A 236 -5.39 -11.13 22.06
N GLN A 237 -5.17 -10.60 20.86
CA GLN A 237 -4.81 -9.19 20.65
C GLN A 237 -6.04 -8.30 20.65
N ALA A 238 -7.15 -8.75 20.07
CA ALA A 238 -8.40 -7.99 20.00
C ALA A 238 -9.01 -7.69 21.38
N THR A 239 -8.77 -8.55 22.37
CA THR A 239 -9.24 -8.38 23.76
C THR A 239 -8.34 -7.48 24.62
N ARG A 240 -7.15 -7.11 24.15
CA ARG A 240 -6.22 -6.25 24.90
C ARG A 240 -6.58 -4.78 24.70
N LYS A 241 -6.92 -4.07 25.78
CA LYS A 241 -7.12 -2.60 25.83
C LYS A 241 -5.92 -1.76 25.31
N SER A 242 -4.85 -2.40 24.88
CA SER A 242 -3.53 -1.78 24.67
C SER A 242 -3.23 -1.40 23.23
N MET A 243 -4.14 -1.58 22.29
CA MET A 243 -3.87 -1.18 20.90
C MET A 243 -3.86 0.35 20.69
N SER A 244 -4.53 1.11 21.56
CA SER A 244 -4.58 2.57 21.48
C SER A 244 -3.38 3.28 22.11
N GLN A 245 -2.43 2.56 22.71
CA GLN A 245 -1.31 3.13 23.45
C GLN A 245 0.05 2.58 23.03
N ILE A 246 0.28 2.41 21.73
CA ILE A 246 1.60 2.05 21.22
C ILE A 246 2.57 3.25 21.27
N THR A 247 2.11 4.39 21.63
CA THR A 247 2.86 5.65 21.64
C THR A 247 2.86 6.29 23.03
N GLY A 248 3.49 5.66 23.97
CA GLY A 248 3.87 6.36 25.19
C GLY A 248 5.21 7.05 25.01
N ALA A 249 5.26 8.14 24.24
CA ALA A 249 6.32 9.13 24.36
C ALA A 249 5.79 10.28 25.19
#